data_1e2dfa1d26a045ed4ab02dbd5c23ac3c
#
_entry.id   1e2dfa1d26a045ed4ab02dbd5c23ac3c
#
_cell.length_a   1.000
_cell.length_b   1.000
_cell.length_c   1.000
_cell.angle_alpha   90.00
_cell.angle_beta   90.00
_cell.angle_gamma   90.00
#
_symmetry.space_group_name_H-M   'P 1'
#
loop_
_entity.id
_entity.type
_entity.pdbx_description
1 polymer ?
#
loop_
_entity_poly.entity_id
_entity_poly.type
_entity_poly.pdbx_seq_one_letter_code
_entity_poly.pdbx_strand_id
1 'polypeptide(L)'
;MAEMRDVAILGRDHPKVDALDKALGRAKFAADYFMPNMLYGGVFRSTVPHAIIKKLNMDKARALPGVACVLDYTAIPGKNRFGIIVKDEPCLVDDKVRRYGDAICVIAAETPEIVEEAKQLIEVEYEELPVINNFETAMAEGAVCVHGTTNVHAKKHLEFGNVDEAWDKCDIIIENTYSTHVLSHMFIEPDAGIAYYDEKGIMTVIASTQNAHYDRNEVAAMLGVPQNKVRCIQPTTGGGFGGKLDIGVQLHIALLAHYTKRPVKMVRGRAESTMVSSKRHPITTRVKTGATKDGKLVAAQYWLTCDAGAYGSYGPAVIGRFPVHCVGPYDCPNVRLDATFVYTNNPMCGAFRGFGVPQSSVPAEGQMDAIAKALHMNPLEIRRINGHHIGSVIPTGQELTESVGYLDTLTAAIEKAKEVMPDALERLDPDWRG
;
A
#
# COMPACT_ATOMS: atom_id res chain seq x y z
N MET A 1 37.39 5.55 -14.44
CA MET A 1 36.73 5.84 -13.14
C MET A 1 36.90 7.33 -12.90
N ALA A 2 35.79 8.08 -12.88
CA ALA A 2 35.85 9.47 -12.47
C ALA A 2 36.31 9.52 -11.02
N GLU A 3 37.35 10.32 -10.72
CA GLU A 3 37.77 10.58 -9.35
C GLU A 3 36.56 11.02 -8.54
N MET A 4 36.17 10.20 -7.55
CA MET A 4 35.16 10.61 -6.57
C MET A 4 35.73 11.84 -5.86
N ARG A 5 35.17 13.02 -6.14
CA ARG A 5 35.49 14.23 -5.38
C ARG A 5 35.26 13.91 -3.91
N ASP A 6 36.22 14.23 -3.07
CA ASP A 6 36.12 14.08 -1.60
C ASP A 6 35.01 15.01 -1.09
N VAL A 7 33.77 14.51 -1.13
CA VAL A 7 32.61 15.23 -0.62
C VAL A 7 32.48 14.92 0.88
N ALA A 8 32.44 15.97 1.68
CA ALA A 8 32.47 15.88 3.15
C ALA A 8 31.29 15.06 3.75
N ILE A 9 30.27 14.73 2.94
CA ILE A 9 29.01 14.12 3.40
C ILE A 9 28.82 12.72 2.80
N LEU A 10 29.07 12.53 1.50
CA LEU A 10 28.84 11.24 0.83
C LEU A 10 29.93 10.22 1.19
N GLY A 11 29.53 8.96 1.37
CA GLY A 11 30.46 7.85 1.65
C GLY A 11 31.00 7.83 3.08
N ARG A 12 30.40 8.57 4.02
CA ARG A 12 30.76 8.60 5.45
C ARG A 12 29.56 8.28 6.32
N ASP A 13 29.83 7.72 7.50
CA ASP A 13 28.81 7.50 8.51
C ASP A 13 28.44 8.82 9.20
N HIS A 14 27.15 9.14 9.19
CA HIS A 14 26.60 10.29 9.87
C HIS A 14 25.58 9.85 10.93
N PRO A 15 25.61 10.42 12.15
CA PRO A 15 24.59 10.17 13.14
C PRO A 15 23.21 10.58 12.59
N LYS A 16 22.20 9.72 12.78
CA LYS A 16 20.83 10.07 12.45
C LYS A 16 20.38 11.23 13.35
N VAL A 17 19.84 12.29 12.75
CA VAL A 17 19.53 13.57 13.46
C VAL A 17 18.56 13.43 14.63
N ASP A 18 17.68 12.42 14.60
CA ASP A 18 16.68 12.15 15.63
C ASP A 18 17.01 10.94 16.52
N ALA A 19 18.18 10.32 16.34
CA ALA A 19 18.56 9.11 17.06
C ALA A 19 18.70 9.34 18.57
N LEU A 20 19.31 10.45 18.97
CA LEU A 20 19.57 10.76 20.38
C LEU A 20 18.25 10.95 21.15
N ASP A 21 17.31 11.70 20.62
CA ASP A 21 16.03 11.94 21.28
C ASP A 21 15.19 10.66 21.38
N LYS A 22 15.27 9.78 20.37
CA LYS A 22 14.64 8.45 20.41
C LYS A 22 15.29 7.56 21.47
N ALA A 23 16.61 7.49 21.51
CA ALA A 23 17.36 6.67 22.47
C ALA A 23 17.14 7.12 23.93
N LEU A 24 16.97 8.42 24.15
CA LEU A 24 16.74 8.99 25.48
C LEU A 24 15.27 9.09 25.89
N GLY A 25 14.32 8.64 25.04
CA GLY A 25 12.89 8.72 25.30
C GLY A 25 12.33 10.15 25.28
N ARG A 26 13.00 11.09 24.62
CA ARG A 26 12.57 12.50 24.49
C ARG A 26 11.71 12.74 23.25
N ALA A 27 11.85 11.88 22.24
CA ALA A 27 11.06 11.98 21.02
C ALA A 27 9.59 11.77 21.33
N LYS A 28 8.73 12.71 20.88
CA LYS A 28 7.28 12.64 21.06
C LYS A 28 6.64 12.02 19.83
N PHE A 29 5.89 10.95 20.03
CA PHE A 29 5.03 10.32 19.03
C PHE A 29 3.61 10.89 19.10
N ALA A 30 2.77 10.60 18.11
CA ALA A 30 1.43 11.18 18.05
C ALA A 30 0.55 10.85 19.28
N ALA A 31 0.75 9.68 19.87
CA ALA A 31 0.06 9.27 21.10
C ALA A 31 0.52 10.00 22.37
N ASP A 32 1.67 10.70 22.35
CA ASP A 32 2.24 11.37 23.53
C ASP A 32 1.74 12.81 23.70
N TYR A 33 0.89 13.29 22.79
CA TYR A 33 0.31 14.63 22.90
C TYR A 33 -0.94 14.62 23.77
N PHE A 34 -0.95 15.51 24.77
CA PHE A 34 -2.07 15.75 25.68
C PHE A 34 -2.34 17.25 25.76
N MET A 35 -3.61 17.62 25.88
CA MET A 35 -4.07 18.99 26.03
C MET A 35 -5.10 19.09 27.14
N PRO A 36 -5.19 20.23 27.87
CA PRO A 36 -6.25 20.44 28.85
C PRO A 36 -7.64 20.31 28.20
N ASN A 37 -8.59 19.75 28.92
CA ASN A 37 -10.00 19.57 28.49
C ASN A 37 -10.16 18.79 27.18
N MET A 38 -9.18 17.94 26.81
CA MET A 38 -9.31 17.12 25.60
C MET A 38 -10.36 16.02 25.78
N LEU A 39 -10.95 15.64 24.67
CA LEU A 39 -11.82 14.49 24.53
C LEU A 39 -11.08 13.34 23.88
N TYR A 40 -11.62 12.14 24.04
CA TYR A 40 -11.17 10.94 23.35
C TYR A 40 -12.12 10.61 22.21
N GLY A 41 -11.55 10.33 21.05
CA GLY A 41 -12.30 9.98 19.86
C GLY A 41 -12.29 8.47 19.61
N GLY A 42 -13.38 7.96 19.04
CA GLY A 42 -13.48 6.59 18.54
C GLY A 42 -14.32 6.50 17.29
N VAL A 43 -14.23 5.37 16.59
CA VAL A 43 -15.00 5.11 15.37
C VAL A 43 -15.85 3.86 15.58
N PHE A 44 -17.15 3.97 15.36
CA PHE A 44 -18.03 2.81 15.21
C PHE A 44 -17.97 2.32 13.77
N ARG A 45 -17.70 1.03 13.61
CA ARG A 45 -17.37 0.43 12.32
C ARG A 45 -18.34 -0.66 11.93
N SER A 46 -18.46 -0.85 10.62
CA SER A 46 -19.22 -1.97 10.07
C SER A 46 -18.68 -3.32 10.54
N THR A 47 -19.61 -4.20 10.88
CA THR A 47 -19.38 -5.61 11.22
C THR A 47 -19.71 -6.56 10.06
N VAL A 48 -20.09 -6.02 8.90
CA VAL A 48 -20.38 -6.77 7.68
C VAL A 48 -19.51 -6.25 6.54
N PRO A 49 -19.16 -7.08 5.56
CA PRO A 49 -18.26 -6.69 4.47
C PRO A 49 -18.95 -5.94 3.32
N HIS A 50 -20.25 -6.15 3.10
CA HIS A 50 -20.98 -5.53 2.00
C HIS A 50 -22.47 -5.40 2.35
N ALA A 51 -22.96 -4.18 2.50
CA ALA A 51 -24.34 -3.94 2.90
C ALA A 51 -24.79 -2.51 2.63
N ILE A 52 -26.12 -2.31 2.49
CA ILE A 52 -26.77 -1.02 2.59
C ILE A 52 -27.18 -0.80 4.04
N ILE A 53 -26.92 0.37 4.60
CA ILE A 53 -27.40 0.75 5.93
C ILE A 53 -28.85 1.19 5.81
N LYS A 54 -29.79 0.38 6.33
CA LYS A 54 -31.23 0.70 6.32
C LYS A 54 -31.63 1.64 7.46
N LYS A 55 -30.99 1.45 8.60
CA LYS A 55 -31.25 2.25 9.80
C LYS A 55 -30.01 2.35 10.66
N LEU A 56 -29.75 3.54 11.16
CA LEU A 56 -28.72 3.84 12.14
C LEU A 56 -29.36 4.57 13.31
N ASN A 57 -29.29 3.99 14.51
CA ASN A 57 -29.78 4.61 15.73
C ASN A 57 -28.62 4.87 16.69
N MET A 58 -28.38 6.14 16.97
CA MET A 58 -27.30 6.63 17.84
C MET A 58 -27.83 7.29 19.13
N ASP A 59 -29.14 7.28 19.37
CA ASP A 59 -29.76 8.08 20.46
C ASP A 59 -29.29 7.64 21.82
N LYS A 60 -29.19 6.34 22.07
CA LYS A 60 -28.69 5.81 23.36
C LYS A 60 -27.23 6.20 23.59
N ALA A 61 -26.41 6.14 22.54
CA ALA A 61 -25.01 6.55 22.61
C ALA A 61 -24.87 8.06 22.88
N ARG A 62 -25.70 8.88 22.23
CA ARG A 62 -25.72 10.34 22.45
C ARG A 62 -26.18 10.73 23.85
N ALA A 63 -27.08 9.94 24.45
CA ALA A 63 -27.60 10.17 25.79
C ALA A 63 -26.67 9.68 26.91
N LEU A 64 -25.63 8.93 26.61
CA LEU A 64 -24.71 8.39 27.61
C LEU A 64 -23.92 9.53 28.27
N PRO A 65 -23.94 9.63 29.64
CA PRO A 65 -23.19 10.65 30.35
C PRO A 65 -21.69 10.62 30.02
N GLY A 66 -21.13 11.80 29.72
CA GLY A 66 -19.72 11.94 29.31
C GLY A 66 -19.46 11.82 27.79
N VAL A 67 -20.46 11.49 26.98
CA VAL A 67 -20.40 11.60 25.53
C VAL A 67 -20.67 13.07 25.13
N ALA A 68 -19.71 13.65 24.40
CA ALA A 68 -19.80 15.02 23.89
C ALA A 68 -20.56 15.10 22.56
N CYS A 69 -20.32 14.15 21.65
CA CYS A 69 -21.08 14.02 20.41
C CYS A 69 -20.92 12.61 19.78
N VAL A 70 -21.91 12.24 18.96
CA VAL A 70 -21.88 11.09 18.04
C VAL A 70 -22.32 11.59 16.67
N LEU A 71 -21.47 11.47 15.65
CA LEU A 71 -21.65 12.07 14.34
C LEU A 71 -21.60 11.00 13.26
N ASP A 72 -22.54 11.04 12.33
CA ASP A 72 -22.53 10.28 11.08
C ASP A 72 -22.15 11.16 9.87
N TYR A 73 -22.26 10.62 8.67
CA TYR A 73 -21.90 11.33 7.44
C TYR A 73 -22.66 12.65 7.22
N THR A 74 -23.85 12.80 7.76
CA THR A 74 -24.66 14.02 7.62
C THR A 74 -24.04 15.23 8.32
N ALA A 75 -23.13 14.98 9.26
CA ALA A 75 -22.38 16.01 9.96
C ALA A 75 -21.15 16.52 9.19
N ILE A 76 -20.83 15.98 8.02
CA ILE A 76 -19.65 16.39 7.25
C ILE A 76 -19.96 17.69 6.49
N PRO A 77 -19.27 18.82 6.79
CA PRO A 77 -19.61 20.10 6.19
C PRO A 77 -19.22 20.23 4.73
N GLY A 78 -18.23 19.48 4.28
CA GLY A 78 -17.67 19.56 2.95
C GLY A 78 -17.75 18.23 2.19
N LYS A 79 -16.59 17.69 1.78
CA LYS A 79 -16.54 16.47 0.96
C LYS A 79 -16.40 15.22 1.83
N ASN A 80 -17.31 14.26 1.62
CA ASN A 80 -17.27 12.96 2.30
C ASN A 80 -16.44 11.91 1.55
N ARG A 81 -15.71 12.26 0.51
CA ARG A 81 -14.86 11.34 -0.26
C ARG A 81 -13.42 11.82 -0.26
N PHE A 82 -12.51 10.89 0.05
CA PHE A 82 -11.08 11.11 0.02
C PHE A 82 -10.38 9.97 -0.72
N GLY A 83 -9.10 10.09 -0.96
CA GLY A 83 -8.26 9.15 -1.68
C GLY A 83 -7.17 9.89 -2.45
N ILE A 84 -6.06 9.25 -2.69
CA ILE A 84 -4.88 9.91 -3.27
C ILE A 84 -5.01 10.04 -4.78
N ILE A 85 -5.25 8.93 -5.47
CA ILE A 85 -5.44 8.92 -6.93
C ILE A 85 -6.91 8.86 -7.26
N VAL A 86 -7.65 7.98 -6.58
CA VAL A 86 -9.09 7.85 -6.73
C VAL A 86 -9.75 8.24 -5.41
N LYS A 87 -10.67 9.20 -5.45
CA LYS A 87 -11.39 9.68 -4.26
C LYS A 87 -12.70 8.92 -4.08
N ASP A 88 -12.59 7.67 -3.68
CA ASP A 88 -13.71 6.74 -3.57
C ASP A 88 -13.99 6.26 -2.13
N GLU A 89 -13.05 6.46 -1.19
CA GLU A 89 -13.24 6.11 0.21
C GLU A 89 -14.04 7.19 0.94
N PRO A 90 -15.17 6.86 1.60
CA PRO A 90 -15.91 7.83 2.41
C PRO A 90 -15.22 8.05 3.76
N CYS A 91 -15.26 9.30 4.26
CA CYS A 91 -14.87 9.58 5.65
C CYS A 91 -15.81 8.85 6.62
N LEU A 92 -17.11 8.90 6.36
CA LEU A 92 -18.15 8.10 7.01
C LEU A 92 -19.12 7.57 5.97
N VAL A 93 -19.54 6.31 6.13
CA VAL A 93 -20.41 5.64 5.16
C VAL A 93 -21.73 6.40 4.97
N ASP A 94 -22.05 6.76 3.74
CA ASP A 94 -23.24 7.53 3.35
C ASP A 94 -24.19 6.76 2.43
N ASP A 95 -23.72 5.71 1.75
CA ASP A 95 -24.50 4.90 0.81
C ASP A 95 -24.48 3.42 1.20
N LYS A 96 -23.32 2.76 1.08
CA LYS A 96 -23.16 1.35 1.41
C LYS A 96 -21.80 1.05 2.04
N VAL A 97 -21.78 0.06 2.89
CA VAL A 97 -20.59 -0.58 3.41
C VAL A 97 -19.95 -1.38 2.26
N ARG A 98 -18.65 -1.22 2.06
CA ARG A 98 -17.88 -1.91 1.00
C ARG A 98 -16.83 -2.87 1.53
N ARG A 99 -16.47 -2.74 2.82
CA ARG A 99 -15.56 -3.67 3.50
C ARG A 99 -15.92 -3.80 4.97
N TYR A 100 -15.52 -4.89 5.58
CA TYR A 100 -15.52 -5.01 7.03
C TYR A 100 -14.66 -3.90 7.64
N GLY A 101 -15.18 -3.19 8.64
CA GLY A 101 -14.45 -2.11 9.30
C GLY A 101 -14.61 -0.72 8.70
N ASP A 102 -15.48 -0.52 7.70
CA ASP A 102 -15.85 0.81 7.22
C ASP A 102 -16.38 1.70 8.35
N ALA A 103 -16.00 2.98 8.34
CA ALA A 103 -16.40 3.94 9.39
C ALA A 103 -17.85 4.37 9.18
N ILE A 104 -18.74 4.09 10.15
CA ILE A 104 -20.16 4.46 10.09
C ILE A 104 -20.41 5.76 10.82
N CYS A 105 -19.92 5.88 12.05
CA CYS A 105 -19.99 7.12 12.80
C CYS A 105 -18.79 7.30 13.73
N VAL A 106 -18.56 8.51 14.20
CA VAL A 106 -17.48 8.88 15.11
C VAL A 106 -18.05 9.40 16.42
N ILE A 107 -17.35 9.14 17.50
CA ILE A 107 -17.75 9.44 18.88
C ILE A 107 -16.66 10.27 19.53
N ALA A 108 -17.03 11.33 20.28
CA ALA A 108 -16.14 12.02 21.21
C ALA A 108 -16.71 11.94 22.62
N ALA A 109 -15.88 11.54 23.58
CA ALA A 109 -16.27 11.41 24.98
C ALA A 109 -15.13 11.81 25.93
N GLU A 110 -15.46 11.95 27.22
CA GLU A 110 -14.53 12.40 28.27
C GLU A 110 -13.42 11.37 28.54
N THR A 111 -13.69 10.08 28.36
CA THR A 111 -12.70 9.02 28.55
C THR A 111 -12.76 7.96 27.44
N PRO A 112 -11.68 7.18 27.23
CA PRO A 112 -11.71 6.07 26.28
C PRO A 112 -12.76 5.00 26.62
N GLU A 113 -13.02 4.75 27.89
CA GLU A 113 -13.98 3.76 28.37
C GLU A 113 -15.39 4.15 27.95
N ILE A 114 -15.77 5.44 28.11
CA ILE A 114 -17.07 5.96 27.67
C ILE A 114 -17.20 5.85 26.14
N VAL A 115 -16.12 6.06 25.38
CA VAL A 115 -16.14 5.83 23.92
C VAL A 115 -16.49 4.38 23.59
N GLU A 116 -15.86 3.42 24.26
CA GLU A 116 -16.14 2.00 24.03
C GLU A 116 -17.54 1.59 24.45
N GLU A 117 -18.05 2.12 25.60
CA GLU A 117 -19.41 1.91 26.01
C GLU A 117 -20.42 2.51 25.01
N ALA A 118 -20.19 3.73 24.53
CA ALA A 118 -21.03 4.37 23.54
C ALA A 118 -21.11 3.56 22.23
N LYS A 119 -20.02 2.93 21.78
CA LYS A 119 -20.03 2.05 20.61
C LYS A 119 -21.01 0.89 20.77
N GLN A 120 -21.15 0.32 21.98
CA GLN A 120 -22.05 -0.81 22.23
C GLN A 120 -23.54 -0.41 22.21
N LEU A 121 -23.82 0.88 22.32
CA LEU A 121 -25.19 1.43 22.33
C LEU A 121 -25.70 1.85 20.97
N ILE A 122 -24.85 1.76 19.92
CA ILE A 122 -25.22 2.08 18.54
C ILE A 122 -25.86 0.86 17.90
N GLU A 123 -27.01 1.05 17.30
CA GLU A 123 -27.78 0.01 16.63
C GLU A 123 -27.81 0.27 15.12
N VAL A 124 -27.46 -0.75 14.31
CA VAL A 124 -27.46 -0.68 12.84
C VAL A 124 -28.25 -1.84 12.26
N GLU A 125 -29.15 -1.53 11.33
CA GLU A 125 -29.86 -2.52 10.52
C GLU A 125 -29.23 -2.54 9.12
N TYR A 126 -28.72 -3.70 8.69
CA TYR A 126 -28.10 -3.89 7.39
C TYR A 126 -29.01 -4.68 6.44
N GLU A 127 -29.01 -4.28 5.19
CA GLU A 127 -29.40 -5.13 4.06
C GLU A 127 -28.10 -5.64 3.43
N GLU A 128 -27.75 -6.89 3.73
CA GLU A 128 -26.52 -7.49 3.23
C GLU A 128 -26.59 -7.72 1.72
N LEU A 129 -25.47 -7.50 1.04
CA LEU A 129 -25.27 -7.70 -0.39
C LEU A 129 -24.31 -8.85 -0.64
N PRO A 130 -24.35 -9.49 -1.83
CA PRO A 130 -23.36 -10.48 -2.21
C PRO A 130 -21.92 -9.96 -2.05
N VAL A 131 -21.05 -10.78 -1.47
CA VAL A 131 -19.66 -10.44 -1.20
C VAL A 131 -18.79 -10.79 -2.40
N ILE A 132 -18.01 -9.82 -2.86
CA ILE A 132 -16.98 -9.98 -3.88
C ILE A 132 -15.63 -10.10 -3.19
N ASN A 133 -14.99 -11.26 -3.24
CA ASN A 133 -13.78 -11.52 -2.44
C ASN A 133 -12.55 -11.97 -3.26
N ASN A 134 -12.69 -12.12 -4.58
CA ASN A 134 -11.60 -12.49 -5.48
C ASN A 134 -11.84 -11.96 -6.89
N PHE A 135 -10.85 -12.17 -7.77
CA PHE A 135 -10.90 -11.72 -9.16
C PHE A 135 -12.06 -12.39 -9.93
N GLU A 136 -12.27 -13.67 -9.75
CA GLU A 136 -13.27 -14.46 -10.47
C GLU A 136 -14.68 -13.97 -10.12
N THR A 137 -14.97 -13.77 -8.83
CA THR A 137 -16.27 -13.23 -8.38
C THR A 137 -16.48 -11.79 -8.81
N ALA A 138 -15.41 -10.99 -8.88
CA ALA A 138 -15.48 -9.60 -9.36
C ALA A 138 -15.80 -9.50 -10.86
N MET A 139 -15.32 -10.47 -11.64
CA MET A 139 -15.48 -10.51 -13.11
C MET A 139 -16.62 -11.40 -13.57
N ALA A 140 -17.35 -12.06 -12.68
CA ALA A 140 -18.49 -12.91 -13.03
C ALA A 140 -19.60 -12.09 -13.71
N GLU A 141 -20.30 -12.70 -14.65
CA GLU A 141 -21.48 -12.10 -15.28
C GLU A 141 -22.57 -11.82 -14.22
N GLY A 142 -23.09 -10.59 -14.22
CA GLY A 142 -24.09 -10.16 -13.24
C GLY A 142 -23.54 -9.89 -11.83
N ALA A 143 -22.22 -9.87 -11.64
CA ALA A 143 -21.62 -9.56 -10.35
C ALA A 143 -22.07 -8.19 -9.82
N VAL A 144 -22.38 -8.13 -8.53
CA VAL A 144 -22.68 -6.85 -7.86
C VAL A 144 -21.45 -5.97 -7.88
N CYS A 145 -21.59 -4.71 -8.30
CA CYS A 145 -20.47 -3.78 -8.34
C CYS A 145 -20.19 -3.18 -6.96
N VAL A 146 -18.93 -3.24 -6.54
CA VAL A 146 -18.45 -2.56 -5.33
C VAL A 146 -18.56 -1.05 -5.49
N HIS A 147 -18.17 -0.54 -6.68
CA HIS A 147 -18.34 0.86 -7.09
C HIS A 147 -18.97 0.98 -8.48
N GLY A 148 -19.74 2.04 -8.70
CA GLY A 148 -20.26 2.39 -10.01
C GLY A 148 -20.95 1.23 -10.75
N THR A 149 -20.50 0.96 -11.98
CA THR A 149 -21.10 -0.03 -12.90
C THR A 149 -20.15 -1.17 -13.27
N THR A 150 -18.95 -1.21 -12.72
CA THR A 150 -17.95 -2.25 -12.99
C THR A 150 -17.05 -2.46 -11.78
N ASN A 151 -16.61 -3.70 -11.57
CA ASN A 151 -15.58 -4.02 -10.59
C ASN A 151 -14.16 -3.84 -11.14
N VAL A 152 -13.99 -3.50 -12.41
CA VAL A 152 -12.66 -3.21 -12.97
C VAL A 152 -12.22 -1.82 -12.48
N HIS A 153 -11.20 -1.82 -11.61
CA HIS A 153 -10.62 -0.60 -11.07
C HIS A 153 -9.63 0.06 -12.04
N ALA A 154 -8.73 -0.74 -12.64
CA ALA A 154 -7.75 -0.26 -13.62
C ALA A 154 -7.29 -1.39 -14.54
N LYS A 155 -6.87 -1.00 -15.75
CA LYS A 155 -6.16 -1.88 -16.69
C LYS A 155 -4.86 -1.22 -17.11
N LYS A 156 -3.83 -2.03 -17.34
CA LYS A 156 -2.57 -1.60 -17.94
C LYS A 156 -2.15 -2.59 -19.01
N HIS A 157 -1.68 -2.04 -20.09
CA HIS A 157 -1.05 -2.77 -21.18
C HIS A 157 0.35 -2.20 -21.39
N LEU A 158 1.32 -3.07 -21.65
CA LEU A 158 2.65 -2.72 -22.08
C LEU A 158 3.06 -3.67 -23.21
N GLU A 159 3.62 -3.12 -24.26
CA GLU A 159 4.22 -3.89 -25.35
C GLU A 159 5.56 -3.27 -25.72
N PHE A 160 6.60 -4.10 -25.76
CA PHE A 160 7.96 -3.75 -26.15
C PHE A 160 8.50 -4.82 -27.08
N GLY A 161 8.99 -4.45 -28.24
CA GLY A 161 9.36 -5.39 -29.29
C GLY A 161 8.13 -6.06 -29.96
N ASN A 162 8.29 -7.29 -30.45
CA ASN A 162 7.21 -8.08 -31.05
C ASN A 162 7.22 -9.50 -30.46
N VAL A 163 6.37 -9.69 -29.44
CA VAL A 163 6.30 -10.97 -28.72
C VAL A 163 5.81 -12.10 -29.60
N ASP A 164 4.84 -11.84 -30.50
CA ASP A 164 4.23 -12.89 -31.33
C ASP A 164 5.23 -13.50 -32.31
N GLU A 165 6.07 -12.68 -32.94
CA GLU A 165 7.15 -13.15 -33.85
C GLU A 165 8.36 -13.72 -33.09
N ALA A 166 8.51 -13.41 -31.82
CA ALA A 166 9.66 -13.82 -31.04
C ALA A 166 9.58 -15.27 -30.56
N TRP A 167 8.38 -15.86 -30.42
CA TRP A 167 8.22 -17.24 -29.95
C TRP A 167 8.89 -18.27 -30.83
N ASP A 168 8.91 -18.06 -32.16
CA ASP A 168 9.54 -18.98 -33.11
C ASP A 168 11.10 -18.99 -33.01
N LYS A 169 11.66 -18.02 -32.29
CA LYS A 169 13.11 -17.90 -32.05
C LYS A 169 13.54 -18.51 -30.71
N CYS A 170 12.61 -19.07 -29.95
CA CYS A 170 12.86 -19.67 -28.64
C CYS A 170 13.18 -21.15 -28.81
N ASP A 171 14.27 -21.63 -28.22
CA ASP A 171 14.58 -23.05 -28.11
C ASP A 171 13.79 -23.71 -26.95
N ILE A 172 13.47 -22.92 -25.92
CA ILE A 172 12.69 -23.35 -24.77
C ILE A 172 11.65 -22.30 -24.40
N ILE A 173 10.47 -22.76 -23.99
CA ILE A 173 9.38 -21.90 -23.49
C ILE A 173 8.88 -22.48 -22.18
N ILE A 174 8.84 -21.65 -21.14
CA ILE A 174 8.36 -21.99 -19.81
C ILE A 174 7.14 -21.13 -19.49
N GLU A 175 6.09 -21.76 -18.99
CA GLU A 175 4.88 -21.07 -18.51
C GLU A 175 4.56 -21.48 -17.08
N ASN A 176 4.44 -20.50 -16.19
CA ASN A 176 4.14 -20.70 -14.78
C ASN A 176 3.14 -19.65 -14.28
N THR A 177 2.52 -19.93 -13.14
CA THR A 177 1.69 -18.99 -12.40
C THR A 177 2.28 -18.77 -11.01
N TYR A 178 2.44 -17.50 -10.66
CA TYR A 178 2.94 -17.07 -9.36
C TYR A 178 1.90 -16.22 -8.64
N SER A 179 1.78 -16.37 -7.35
CA SER A 179 0.86 -15.58 -6.52
C SER A 179 1.58 -14.99 -5.31
N THR A 180 1.26 -13.75 -4.98
CA THR A 180 1.71 -13.08 -3.77
C THR A 180 0.53 -12.83 -2.86
N HIS A 181 0.78 -12.83 -1.55
CA HIS A 181 -0.27 -12.68 -0.54
C HIS A 181 -0.52 -11.22 -0.15
N VAL A 182 -1.70 -10.97 0.39
CA VAL A 182 -2.00 -9.75 1.13
C VAL A 182 -1.11 -9.69 2.39
N LEU A 183 -0.49 -8.51 2.65
CA LEU A 183 0.36 -8.29 3.81
C LEU A 183 -0.02 -6.98 4.51
N SER A 184 0.05 -6.95 5.84
CA SER A 184 -0.07 -5.74 6.64
C SER A 184 1.31 -5.16 6.94
N HIS A 185 1.41 -3.82 6.97
CA HIS A 185 2.65 -3.10 7.28
C HIS A 185 3.18 -3.38 8.68
N MET A 186 2.29 -3.66 9.63
CA MET A 186 2.60 -3.97 11.02
C MET A 186 3.57 -2.95 11.68
N PHE A 187 3.42 -1.65 11.34
CA PHE A 187 4.18 -0.60 12.00
C PHE A 187 3.92 -0.65 13.52
N ILE A 188 4.99 -0.43 14.34
CA ILE A 188 4.91 -0.57 15.79
C ILE A 188 3.98 0.49 16.40
N GLU A 189 4.09 1.74 15.96
CA GLU A 189 3.18 2.82 16.34
C GLU A 189 1.87 2.71 15.55
N PRO A 190 0.70 2.35 16.16
CA PRO A 190 -0.60 2.42 15.50
C PRO A 190 -0.95 3.86 15.09
N ASP A 191 -2.01 4.00 14.27
CA ASP A 191 -2.49 5.32 13.89
C ASP A 191 -2.96 6.09 15.13
N ALA A 192 -2.43 7.29 15.30
CA ALA A 192 -2.74 8.16 16.41
C ALA A 192 -2.70 9.62 15.99
N GLY A 193 -3.45 10.47 16.71
CA GLY A 193 -3.42 11.91 16.50
C GLY A 193 -4.26 12.67 17.49
N ILE A 194 -4.07 13.99 17.48
CA ILE A 194 -4.89 14.97 18.20
C ILE A 194 -5.24 16.13 17.25
N ALA A 195 -6.46 16.62 17.31
CA ALA A 195 -6.90 17.79 16.54
C ALA A 195 -7.55 18.83 17.46
N TYR A 196 -7.33 20.09 17.15
CA TYR A 196 -7.86 21.23 17.91
C TYR A 196 -7.85 22.50 17.09
N TYR A 197 -8.64 23.50 17.46
CA TYR A 197 -8.50 24.86 16.97
C TYR A 197 -7.46 25.62 17.78
N ASP A 198 -6.46 26.19 17.11
CA ASP A 198 -5.50 27.09 17.75
C ASP A 198 -6.10 28.47 18.04
N GLU A 199 -5.34 29.34 18.72
CA GLU A 199 -5.75 30.70 19.10
C GLU A 199 -6.14 31.58 17.90
N LYS A 200 -5.66 31.23 16.69
CA LYS A 200 -5.97 31.93 15.44
C LYS A 200 -7.16 31.33 14.69
N GLY A 201 -7.83 30.34 15.29
CA GLY A 201 -8.94 29.62 14.67
C GLY A 201 -8.53 28.73 13.52
N ILE A 202 -7.28 28.25 13.49
CA ILE A 202 -6.76 27.29 12.50
C ILE A 202 -6.96 25.88 13.07
N MET A 203 -7.59 24.98 12.31
CA MET A 203 -7.66 23.56 12.64
C MET A 203 -6.27 22.96 12.58
N THR A 204 -5.71 22.64 13.73
CA THR A 204 -4.38 22.01 13.85
C THR A 204 -4.56 20.53 14.12
N VAL A 205 -3.96 19.67 13.29
CA VAL A 205 -3.96 18.22 13.39
C VAL A 205 -2.51 17.76 13.56
N ILE A 206 -2.21 17.11 14.68
CA ILE A 206 -0.93 16.45 14.92
C ILE A 206 -1.19 14.95 14.83
N ALA A 207 -0.67 14.28 13.82
CA ALA A 207 -0.97 12.86 13.60
C ALA A 207 0.24 12.09 13.06
N SER A 208 0.27 10.80 13.37
CA SER A 208 1.22 9.87 12.77
C SER A 208 0.90 9.69 11.29
N THR A 209 1.73 10.23 10.42
CA THR A 209 1.50 10.27 8.97
C THR A 209 2.81 10.18 8.19
N GLN A 210 2.72 9.88 6.90
CA GLN A 210 3.81 9.98 5.92
C GLN A 210 3.54 11.08 4.87
N ASN A 211 2.39 11.79 4.97
CA ASN A 211 1.94 12.73 3.93
C ASN A 211 1.13 13.91 4.50
N ALA A 212 1.76 14.70 5.37
CA ALA A 212 1.09 15.82 6.08
C ALA A 212 0.44 16.86 5.14
N HIS A 213 0.97 17.05 3.92
CA HIS A 213 0.37 17.98 2.95
C HIS A 213 -0.94 17.44 2.36
N TYR A 214 -0.99 16.15 2.06
CA TYR A 214 -2.20 15.48 1.63
C TYR A 214 -3.25 15.49 2.74
N ASP A 215 -2.88 15.14 3.97
CA ASP A 215 -3.76 15.17 5.14
C ASP A 215 -4.41 16.54 5.31
N ARG A 216 -3.61 17.61 5.21
CA ARG A 216 -4.11 19.00 5.27
C ARG A 216 -5.17 19.27 4.19
N ASN A 217 -4.91 18.83 2.96
CA ASN A 217 -5.81 19.07 1.85
C ASN A 217 -7.15 18.33 2.04
N GLU A 218 -7.12 17.08 2.50
CA GLU A 218 -8.32 16.29 2.72
C GLU A 218 -9.10 16.75 3.97
N VAL A 219 -8.43 17.14 5.05
CA VAL A 219 -9.07 17.75 6.23
C VAL A 219 -9.76 19.05 5.83
N ALA A 220 -9.10 19.91 5.04
CA ALA A 220 -9.69 21.15 4.55
C ALA A 220 -10.91 20.88 3.65
N ALA A 221 -10.82 19.89 2.75
CA ALA A 221 -11.92 19.51 1.88
C ALA A 221 -13.12 18.93 2.66
N MET A 222 -12.88 18.08 3.65
CA MET A 222 -13.91 17.50 4.53
C MET A 222 -14.60 18.57 5.38
N LEU A 223 -13.85 19.53 5.92
CA LEU A 223 -14.41 20.65 6.69
C LEU A 223 -15.02 21.76 5.83
N GLY A 224 -14.87 21.72 4.49
CA GLY A 224 -15.37 22.77 3.59
C GLY A 224 -14.66 24.12 3.76
N VAL A 225 -13.40 24.13 4.20
CA VAL A 225 -12.61 25.36 4.45
C VAL A 225 -11.39 25.47 3.52
N PRO A 226 -10.84 26.68 3.32
CA PRO A 226 -9.59 26.85 2.58
C PRO A 226 -8.41 26.18 3.28
N GLN A 227 -7.42 25.69 2.51
CA GLN A 227 -6.26 24.96 3.02
C GLN A 227 -5.43 25.77 4.05
N ASN A 228 -5.40 27.10 3.97
CA ASN A 228 -4.72 27.95 4.95
C ASN A 228 -5.43 28.04 6.31
N LYS A 229 -6.61 27.43 6.43
CA LYS A 229 -7.35 27.27 7.72
C LYS A 229 -7.09 25.90 8.37
N VAL A 230 -6.20 25.11 7.79
CA VAL A 230 -5.79 23.80 8.32
C VAL A 230 -4.28 23.70 8.38
N ARG A 231 -3.77 23.19 9.48
CA ARG A 231 -2.36 22.88 9.71
C ARG A 231 -2.21 21.43 10.11
N CYS A 232 -1.47 20.64 9.34
CA CYS A 232 -1.09 19.28 9.72
C CYS A 232 0.38 19.24 10.11
N ILE A 233 0.65 18.57 11.23
CA ILE A 233 1.99 18.41 11.81
C ILE A 233 2.25 16.91 11.93
N GLN A 234 3.36 16.47 11.30
CA GLN A 234 3.88 15.13 11.49
C GLN A 234 4.89 15.15 12.65
N PRO A 235 4.61 14.50 13.79
CA PRO A 235 5.58 14.30 14.86
C PRO A 235 6.55 13.18 14.50
N THR A 236 7.37 12.75 15.46
CA THR A 236 8.14 11.52 15.32
C THR A 236 7.19 10.37 14.95
N THR A 237 7.53 9.62 13.91
CA THR A 237 6.70 8.53 13.41
C THR A 237 7.37 7.18 13.69
N GLY A 238 6.65 6.28 14.35
CA GLY A 238 7.10 4.96 14.77
C GLY A 238 6.91 3.87 13.71
N GLY A 239 7.27 4.20 12.45
CA GLY A 239 7.13 3.36 11.28
C GLY A 239 5.85 3.65 10.49
N GLY A 240 5.90 3.35 9.19
CA GLY A 240 4.77 3.55 8.27
C GLY A 240 4.84 2.61 7.09
N PHE A 241 6.02 2.48 6.45
CA PHE A 241 6.32 1.54 5.35
C PHE A 241 5.36 1.66 4.15
N GLY A 242 4.71 2.84 4.01
CA GLY A 242 3.65 3.10 3.03
C GLY A 242 2.24 3.13 3.62
N GLY A 243 1.97 2.45 4.73
CA GLY A 243 0.62 2.34 5.32
C GLY A 243 0.08 3.62 5.95
N LYS A 244 0.93 4.61 6.23
CA LYS A 244 0.57 5.94 6.73
C LYS A 244 0.61 7.01 5.62
N LEU A 245 0.68 6.61 4.35
CA LEU A 245 0.44 7.48 3.20
C LEU A 245 -1.06 7.70 2.99
N ASP A 246 -1.89 6.70 3.28
CA ASP A 246 -3.34 6.84 3.37
C ASP A 246 -3.72 7.52 4.68
N ILE A 247 -4.89 8.16 4.71
CA ILE A 247 -5.39 8.85 5.91
C ILE A 247 -5.76 7.83 6.99
N GLY A 248 -5.25 8.07 8.20
CA GLY A 248 -5.56 7.29 9.38
C GLY A 248 -6.72 7.87 10.19
N VAL A 249 -6.39 8.62 11.27
CA VAL A 249 -7.37 9.22 12.20
C VAL A 249 -7.69 10.68 11.90
N GLN A 250 -6.96 11.32 10.98
CA GLN A 250 -6.91 12.78 10.79
C GLN A 250 -8.28 13.39 10.51
N LEU A 251 -9.07 12.79 9.60
CA LEU A 251 -10.41 13.29 9.27
C LEU A 251 -11.36 13.17 10.46
N HIS A 252 -11.35 12.02 11.13
CA HIS A 252 -12.23 11.74 12.24
C HIS A 252 -12.00 12.69 13.44
N ILE A 253 -10.73 12.87 13.85
CA ILE A 253 -10.41 13.77 14.96
C ILE A 253 -10.66 15.23 14.61
N ALA A 254 -10.42 15.64 13.36
CA ALA A 254 -10.72 17.00 12.91
C ALA A 254 -12.22 17.27 12.88
N LEU A 255 -13.04 16.32 12.43
CA LEU A 255 -14.51 16.43 12.45
C LEU A 255 -15.03 16.55 13.89
N LEU A 256 -14.57 15.68 14.79
CA LEU A 256 -14.96 15.72 16.19
C LEU A 256 -14.54 17.02 16.88
N ALA A 257 -13.30 17.49 16.67
CA ALA A 257 -12.83 18.76 17.21
C ALA A 257 -13.58 19.97 16.62
N HIS A 258 -14.04 19.87 15.37
CA HIS A 258 -14.85 20.91 14.73
C HIS A 258 -16.20 21.09 15.45
N TYR A 259 -16.87 20.00 15.80
CA TYR A 259 -18.17 20.07 16.47
C TYR A 259 -18.06 20.37 17.96
N THR A 260 -17.13 19.73 18.67
CA THR A 260 -17.01 19.89 20.13
C THR A 260 -16.31 21.18 20.55
N LYS A 261 -15.56 21.83 19.65
CA LYS A 261 -14.67 22.97 19.93
C LYS A 261 -13.63 22.70 21.03
N ARG A 262 -13.39 21.42 21.29
CA ARG A 262 -12.39 20.94 22.27
C ARG A 262 -11.32 20.14 21.53
N PRO A 263 -10.09 20.01 22.05
CA PRO A 263 -9.11 19.09 21.51
C PRO A 263 -9.66 17.66 21.56
N VAL A 264 -9.47 16.90 20.46
CA VAL A 264 -9.89 15.48 20.39
C VAL A 264 -8.68 14.63 20.03
N LYS A 265 -8.40 13.65 20.87
CA LYS A 265 -7.34 12.66 20.68
C LYS A 265 -7.93 11.32 20.29
N MET A 266 -7.31 10.63 19.33
CA MET A 266 -7.63 9.25 18.97
C MET A 266 -6.36 8.44 18.83
N VAL A 267 -6.38 7.25 19.41
CA VAL A 267 -5.31 6.25 19.27
C VAL A 267 -5.98 4.92 18.94
N ARG A 268 -5.72 4.37 17.76
CA ARG A 268 -6.25 3.05 17.39
C ARG A 268 -5.53 1.96 18.16
N GLY A 269 -6.27 0.97 18.62
CA GLY A 269 -5.69 -0.29 19.09
C GLY A 269 -5.04 -1.08 17.95
N ARG A 270 -4.18 -2.04 18.28
CA ARG A 270 -3.49 -2.87 17.27
C ARG A 270 -4.47 -3.60 16.36
N ALA A 271 -5.51 -4.20 16.90
CA ALA A 271 -6.52 -4.92 16.13
C ALA A 271 -7.23 -4.01 15.13
N GLU A 272 -7.69 -2.83 15.58
CA GLU A 272 -8.34 -1.84 14.72
C GLU A 272 -7.38 -1.32 13.63
N SER A 273 -6.15 -0.93 14.00
CA SER A 273 -5.15 -0.48 13.03
C SER A 273 -4.86 -1.55 11.98
N THR A 274 -4.73 -2.82 12.39
CA THR A 274 -4.54 -3.94 11.46
C THR A 274 -5.75 -4.15 10.55
N MET A 275 -6.97 -4.00 11.06
CA MET A 275 -8.21 -4.19 10.30
C MET A 275 -8.37 -3.11 9.22
N VAL A 276 -8.14 -1.85 9.54
CA VAL A 276 -8.52 -0.72 8.67
C VAL A 276 -7.40 -0.12 7.84
N SER A 277 -6.12 -0.32 8.21
CA SER A 277 -5.00 0.19 7.42
C SER A 277 -4.92 -0.50 6.05
N SER A 278 -4.40 0.21 5.05
CA SER A 278 -4.16 -0.37 3.72
C SER A 278 -3.22 -1.57 3.77
N LYS A 279 -3.27 -2.41 2.76
CA LYS A 279 -2.50 -3.66 2.64
C LYS A 279 -1.64 -3.66 1.38
N ARG A 280 -0.69 -4.60 1.30
CA ARG A 280 -0.02 -4.93 0.04
C ARG A 280 -1.02 -5.61 -0.89
N HIS A 281 -1.06 -5.15 -2.13
CA HIS A 281 -1.87 -5.79 -3.17
C HIS A 281 -1.46 -7.25 -3.35
N PRO A 282 -2.37 -8.22 -3.19
CA PRO A 282 -2.15 -9.58 -3.66
C PRO A 282 -2.26 -9.60 -5.18
N ILE A 283 -1.30 -10.24 -5.83
CA ILE A 283 -1.20 -10.28 -7.29
C ILE A 283 -1.01 -11.73 -7.73
N THR A 284 -1.77 -12.17 -8.71
CA THR A 284 -1.55 -13.43 -9.43
C THR A 284 -1.06 -13.11 -10.84
N THR A 285 0.09 -13.67 -11.21
CA THR A 285 0.74 -13.47 -12.50
C THR A 285 0.94 -14.81 -13.18
N ARG A 286 0.27 -15.03 -14.32
CA ARG A 286 0.65 -16.06 -15.27
C ARG A 286 1.72 -15.46 -16.17
N VAL A 287 2.83 -16.14 -16.33
CA VAL A 287 3.95 -15.66 -17.15
C VAL A 287 4.47 -16.77 -18.06
N LYS A 288 4.66 -16.44 -19.33
CA LYS A 288 5.28 -17.27 -20.36
C LYS A 288 6.58 -16.60 -20.77
N THR A 289 7.71 -17.32 -20.68
CA THR A 289 9.04 -16.80 -21.01
C THR A 289 9.75 -17.75 -21.95
N GLY A 290 10.36 -17.23 -23.00
CA GLY A 290 11.15 -17.97 -23.97
C GLY A 290 12.62 -17.58 -23.93
N ALA A 291 13.48 -18.57 -24.07
CA ALA A 291 14.93 -18.39 -24.13
C ALA A 291 15.55 -19.27 -25.22
N THR A 292 16.77 -18.90 -25.64
CA THR A 292 17.61 -19.73 -26.47
C THR A 292 18.28 -20.83 -25.64
N LYS A 293 18.85 -21.86 -26.29
CA LYS A 293 19.53 -22.99 -25.61
C LYS A 293 20.79 -22.55 -24.82
N ASP A 294 21.38 -21.42 -25.14
CA ASP A 294 22.48 -20.80 -24.40
C ASP A 294 21.99 -19.84 -23.28
N GLY A 295 20.68 -19.83 -22.96
CA GLY A 295 20.10 -19.15 -21.82
C GLY A 295 19.74 -17.69 -22.05
N LYS A 296 19.84 -17.15 -23.27
CA LYS A 296 19.51 -15.76 -23.57
C LYS A 296 17.99 -15.60 -23.68
N LEU A 297 17.42 -14.65 -22.94
CA LEU A 297 15.98 -14.33 -22.99
C LEU A 297 15.62 -13.77 -24.37
N VAL A 298 14.51 -14.23 -24.91
CA VAL A 298 13.98 -13.84 -26.23
C VAL A 298 12.67 -13.11 -26.10
N ALA A 299 11.73 -13.64 -25.30
CA ALA A 299 10.41 -13.05 -25.10
C ALA A 299 9.84 -13.36 -23.72
N ALA A 300 9.01 -12.45 -23.22
CA ALA A 300 8.24 -12.67 -22.01
C ALA A 300 6.83 -12.08 -22.14
N GLN A 301 5.81 -12.84 -21.74
CA GLN A 301 4.42 -12.39 -21.72
C GLN A 301 3.80 -12.63 -20.36
N TYR A 302 3.13 -11.59 -19.83
CA TYR A 302 2.56 -11.54 -18.50
C TYR A 302 1.07 -11.27 -18.57
N TRP A 303 0.27 -12.06 -17.84
CA TRP A 303 -1.13 -11.82 -17.57
C TRP A 303 -1.30 -11.67 -16.06
N LEU A 304 -1.65 -10.49 -15.64
CA LEU A 304 -1.67 -10.12 -14.24
C LEU A 304 -3.08 -9.77 -13.78
N THR A 305 -3.50 -10.39 -12.68
CA THR A 305 -4.71 -10.04 -11.95
C THR A 305 -4.36 -9.56 -10.56
N CYS A 306 -5.04 -8.51 -10.10
CA CYS A 306 -4.77 -7.90 -8.82
C CYS A 306 -6.05 -7.48 -8.11
N ASP A 307 -6.12 -7.74 -6.81
CA ASP A 307 -7.16 -7.25 -5.94
C ASP A 307 -6.76 -5.88 -5.36
N ALA A 308 -7.58 -4.87 -5.60
CA ALA A 308 -7.43 -3.53 -5.02
C ALA A 308 -8.08 -3.41 -3.64
N GLY A 309 -8.90 -4.39 -3.24
CA GLY A 309 -9.79 -4.26 -2.10
C GLY A 309 -10.92 -3.30 -2.37
N ALA A 310 -11.53 -2.76 -1.31
CA ALA A 310 -12.74 -1.98 -1.39
C ALA A 310 -12.57 -0.55 -1.91
N TYR A 311 -11.35 -0.02 -1.95
CA TYR A 311 -11.07 1.37 -2.36
C TYR A 311 -9.77 1.48 -3.14
N GLY A 312 -9.70 2.48 -4.04
CA GLY A 312 -8.63 2.61 -5.02
C GLY A 312 -7.27 3.03 -4.49
N SER A 313 -7.22 3.91 -3.47
CA SER A 313 -5.97 4.40 -2.85
C SER A 313 -4.87 4.70 -3.89
N TYR A 314 -3.71 4.06 -3.72
CA TYR A 314 -2.56 4.09 -4.63
C TYR A 314 -2.57 2.99 -5.71
N GLY A 315 -3.63 2.20 -5.81
CA GLY A 315 -3.72 1.06 -6.73
C GLY A 315 -3.22 1.35 -8.15
N PRO A 316 -3.71 2.44 -8.84
CA PRO A 316 -3.27 2.76 -10.19
C PRO A 316 -1.77 3.01 -10.34
N ALA A 317 -1.11 3.54 -9.30
CA ALA A 317 0.33 3.77 -9.32
C ALA A 317 1.14 2.51 -9.00
N VAL A 318 0.64 1.65 -8.12
CA VAL A 318 1.25 0.35 -7.81
C VAL A 318 1.24 -0.54 -9.05
N ILE A 319 0.08 -0.61 -9.76
CA ILE A 319 -0.01 -1.35 -11.02
C ILE A 319 0.89 -0.75 -12.11
N GLY A 320 1.10 0.57 -12.10
CA GLY A 320 2.00 1.24 -13.03
C GLY A 320 3.47 0.88 -12.82
N ARG A 321 3.86 0.44 -11.62
CA ARG A 321 5.24 0.00 -11.32
C ARG A 321 5.52 -1.42 -11.76
N PHE A 322 4.55 -2.30 -11.74
CA PHE A 322 4.76 -3.70 -12.12
C PHE A 322 5.28 -3.84 -13.56
N PRO A 323 4.70 -3.19 -14.59
CA PRO A 323 5.22 -3.28 -15.97
C PRO A 323 6.67 -2.83 -16.12
N VAL A 324 7.08 -1.78 -15.38
CA VAL A 324 8.45 -1.26 -15.42
C VAL A 324 9.47 -2.31 -14.95
N HIS A 325 9.08 -3.18 -14.02
CA HIS A 325 9.99 -4.13 -13.36
C HIS A 325 9.63 -5.59 -13.61
N CYS A 326 8.73 -5.90 -14.58
CA CYS A 326 8.18 -7.24 -14.74
C CYS A 326 9.23 -8.28 -15.15
N VAL A 327 10.25 -7.87 -15.89
CA VAL A 327 11.38 -8.75 -16.29
C VAL A 327 12.54 -8.77 -15.28
N GLY A 328 12.41 -8.03 -14.16
CA GLY A 328 13.54 -7.87 -13.23
C GLY A 328 14.70 -7.05 -13.84
N PRO A 329 15.93 -7.25 -13.39
CA PRO A 329 17.11 -6.56 -13.90
C PRO A 329 17.70 -7.28 -15.13
N TYR A 330 16.85 -7.80 -16.03
CA TYR A 330 17.28 -8.63 -17.14
C TYR A 330 16.88 -8.04 -18.50
N ASP A 331 17.75 -8.17 -19.47
CA ASP A 331 17.48 -7.82 -20.86
C ASP A 331 16.52 -8.83 -21.49
N CYS A 332 15.36 -8.36 -21.91
CA CYS A 332 14.37 -9.13 -22.65
C CYS A 332 13.84 -8.26 -23.81
N PRO A 333 14.18 -8.57 -25.07
CA PRO A 333 13.90 -7.68 -26.20
C PRO A 333 12.42 -7.65 -26.62
N ASN A 334 11.60 -8.62 -26.16
CA ASN A 334 10.19 -8.69 -26.52
C ASN A 334 9.37 -8.99 -25.28
N VAL A 335 8.58 -7.99 -24.84
CA VAL A 335 7.79 -8.08 -23.61
C VAL A 335 6.38 -7.60 -23.87
N ARG A 336 5.37 -8.40 -23.46
CA ARG A 336 3.97 -7.99 -23.41
C ARG A 336 3.41 -8.22 -22.01
N LEU A 337 2.66 -7.25 -21.50
CA LEU A 337 2.00 -7.37 -20.21
C LEU A 337 0.59 -6.82 -20.29
N ASP A 338 -0.38 -7.63 -19.86
CA ASP A 338 -1.77 -7.26 -19.65
C ASP A 338 -2.12 -7.41 -18.17
N ALA A 339 -2.54 -6.31 -17.54
CA ALA A 339 -2.88 -6.28 -16.13
C ALA A 339 -4.30 -5.77 -15.90
N THR A 340 -5.06 -6.46 -15.05
CA THR A 340 -6.40 -6.06 -14.63
C THR A 340 -6.49 -6.01 -13.12
N PHE A 341 -6.89 -4.86 -12.60
CA PHE A 341 -7.19 -4.63 -11.19
C PHE A 341 -8.68 -4.60 -10.97
N VAL A 342 -9.14 -5.25 -9.92
CA VAL A 342 -10.55 -5.29 -9.56
C VAL A 342 -10.79 -4.77 -8.16
N TYR A 343 -11.94 -4.14 -7.97
CA TYR A 343 -12.50 -3.88 -6.65
C TYR A 343 -13.08 -5.16 -6.07
N THR A 344 -12.92 -5.34 -4.77
CA THR A 344 -13.53 -6.41 -3.97
C THR A 344 -14.00 -5.85 -2.62
N ASN A 345 -14.66 -6.67 -1.81
CA ASN A 345 -15.00 -6.31 -0.43
C ASN A 345 -13.88 -6.62 0.58
N ASN A 346 -12.70 -6.97 0.09
CA ASN A 346 -11.51 -7.20 0.91
C ASN A 346 -10.96 -5.88 1.50
N PRO A 347 -10.08 -5.93 2.50
CA PRO A 347 -9.39 -4.75 2.99
C PRO A 347 -8.73 -3.99 1.85
N MET A 348 -8.84 -2.65 1.88
CA MET A 348 -8.21 -1.77 0.90
C MET A 348 -6.73 -2.07 0.76
N CYS A 349 -6.24 -2.13 -0.47
CA CYS A 349 -4.83 -2.21 -0.79
C CYS A 349 -4.28 -0.85 -1.21
N GLY A 350 -3.06 -0.54 -0.77
CA GLY A 350 -2.44 0.75 -0.99
C GLY A 350 -0.93 0.66 -1.18
N ALA A 351 -0.25 1.75 -0.85
CA ALA A 351 1.20 1.81 -0.89
C ALA A 351 1.82 0.87 0.16
N PHE A 352 2.74 0.03 -0.27
CA PHE A 352 3.57 -0.77 0.63
C PHE A 352 5.00 -0.77 0.10
N ARG A 353 6.00 -0.72 0.99
CA ARG A 353 7.44 -0.65 0.68
C ARG A 353 7.82 -1.52 -0.52
N GLY A 354 8.45 -0.89 -1.53
CA GLY A 354 8.73 -1.49 -2.83
C GLY A 354 7.66 -1.24 -3.90
N PHE A 355 6.41 -0.87 -3.52
CA PHE A 355 5.37 -0.27 -4.37
C PHE A 355 5.08 -1.03 -5.68
N GLY A 356 4.90 -2.36 -5.59
CA GLY A 356 4.67 -3.25 -6.74
C GLY A 356 5.91 -4.04 -7.17
N VAL A 357 7.12 -3.55 -6.91
CA VAL A 357 8.37 -4.24 -7.30
C VAL A 357 8.54 -5.59 -6.60
N PRO A 358 8.29 -5.77 -5.29
CA PRO A 358 8.40 -7.09 -4.67
C PRO A 358 7.50 -8.14 -5.31
N GLN A 359 6.31 -7.74 -5.78
CA GLN A 359 5.39 -8.63 -6.45
C GLN A 359 5.86 -8.98 -7.86
N SER A 360 6.50 -8.05 -8.60
CA SER A 360 7.07 -8.34 -9.92
C SER A 360 8.35 -9.18 -9.85
N SER A 361 9.11 -9.06 -8.77
CA SER A 361 10.34 -9.85 -8.58
C SER A 361 10.07 -11.36 -8.45
N VAL A 362 8.93 -11.74 -7.85
CA VAL A 362 8.60 -13.17 -7.67
C VAL A 362 8.49 -13.92 -9.00
N PRO A 363 7.67 -13.50 -9.98
CA PRO A 363 7.61 -14.17 -11.28
C PRO A 363 8.91 -13.98 -12.10
N ALA A 364 9.57 -12.81 -12.02
CA ALA A 364 10.82 -12.59 -12.76
C ALA A 364 11.91 -13.57 -12.32
N GLU A 365 12.21 -13.65 -11.02
CA GLU A 365 13.24 -14.54 -10.51
C GLU A 365 12.85 -16.01 -10.59
N GLY A 366 11.57 -16.32 -10.38
CA GLY A 366 11.06 -17.68 -10.51
C GLY A 366 11.16 -18.22 -11.94
N GLN A 367 10.97 -17.37 -12.96
CA GLN A 367 11.17 -17.75 -14.36
C GLN A 367 12.64 -17.97 -14.68
N MET A 368 13.56 -17.14 -14.16
CA MET A 368 14.99 -17.35 -14.35
C MET A 368 15.44 -18.71 -13.79
N ASP A 369 14.98 -19.09 -12.59
CA ASP A 369 15.29 -20.39 -12.01
C ASP A 369 14.66 -21.55 -12.81
N ALA A 370 13.43 -21.39 -13.29
CA ALA A 370 12.75 -22.40 -14.08
C ALA A 370 13.43 -22.65 -15.43
N ILE A 371 13.89 -21.57 -16.11
CA ILE A 371 14.63 -21.67 -17.37
C ILE A 371 16.01 -22.29 -17.12
N ALA A 372 16.74 -21.87 -16.08
CA ALA A 372 18.03 -22.44 -15.70
C ALA A 372 17.91 -23.94 -15.47
N LYS A 373 16.91 -24.39 -14.72
CA LYS A 373 16.64 -25.80 -14.45
C LYS A 373 16.35 -26.58 -15.73
N ALA A 374 15.55 -26.04 -16.64
CA ALA A 374 15.16 -26.72 -17.87
C ALA A 374 16.31 -26.81 -18.87
N LEU A 375 17.26 -25.87 -18.85
CA LEU A 375 18.47 -25.87 -19.66
C LEU A 375 19.65 -26.60 -19.00
N HIS A 376 19.49 -27.17 -17.80
CA HIS A 376 20.60 -27.69 -16.98
C HIS A 376 21.74 -26.69 -16.83
N MET A 377 21.39 -25.43 -16.56
CA MET A 377 22.31 -24.30 -16.41
C MET A 377 22.36 -23.83 -14.96
N ASN A 378 23.52 -23.37 -14.51
CA ASN A 378 23.64 -22.74 -13.20
C ASN A 378 22.75 -21.47 -13.13
N PRO A 379 21.90 -21.30 -12.11
CA PRO A 379 21.01 -20.15 -11.99
C PRO A 379 21.72 -18.80 -11.85
N LEU A 380 22.99 -18.78 -11.41
CA LEU A 380 23.81 -17.56 -11.42
C LEU A 380 24.29 -17.20 -12.82
N GLU A 381 24.59 -18.22 -13.64
CA GLU A 381 25.06 -18.02 -15.01
C GLU A 381 23.97 -17.44 -15.92
N ILE A 382 22.73 -17.93 -15.83
CA ILE A 382 21.63 -17.37 -16.62
C ILE A 382 21.35 -15.90 -16.25
N ARG A 383 21.51 -15.55 -14.95
CA ARG A 383 21.41 -14.16 -14.49
C ARG A 383 22.54 -13.29 -15.02
N ARG A 384 23.75 -13.85 -15.12
CA ARG A 384 24.91 -13.16 -15.70
C ARG A 384 24.74 -12.90 -17.20
N ILE A 385 24.22 -13.87 -17.94
CA ILE A 385 23.98 -13.79 -19.39
C ILE A 385 22.98 -12.66 -19.73
N ASN A 386 21.96 -12.49 -18.90
CA ASN A 386 20.85 -11.58 -19.17
C ASN A 386 20.87 -10.29 -18.36
N GLY A 387 21.83 -10.13 -17.44
CA GLY A 387 21.87 -9.00 -16.52
C GLY A 387 22.04 -7.65 -17.21
N HIS A 388 21.32 -6.65 -16.76
CA HIS A 388 21.43 -5.28 -17.28
C HIS A 388 22.86 -4.75 -17.23
N HIS A 389 23.22 -4.04 -18.27
CA HIS A 389 24.49 -3.35 -18.47
C HIS A 389 24.26 -1.96 -19.11
N ILE A 390 25.29 -1.16 -19.24
CA ILE A 390 25.19 0.13 -19.94
C ILE A 390 24.77 -0.13 -21.40
N GLY A 391 23.71 0.55 -21.85
CA GLY A 391 23.09 0.35 -23.16
C GLY A 391 21.88 -0.59 -23.14
N SER A 392 21.60 -1.30 -22.04
CA SER A 392 20.36 -2.08 -21.89
C SER A 392 19.14 -1.19 -22.01
N VAL A 393 18.08 -1.69 -22.68
CA VAL A 393 16.80 -0.99 -22.81
C VAL A 393 15.74 -1.78 -22.06
N ILE A 394 15.14 -1.15 -21.03
CA ILE A 394 14.05 -1.76 -20.27
C ILE A 394 12.73 -1.71 -21.03
N PRO A 395 11.70 -2.52 -20.65
CA PRO A 395 10.45 -2.66 -21.43
C PRO A 395 9.63 -1.37 -21.60
N THR A 396 9.94 -0.31 -20.86
CA THR A 396 9.34 1.03 -21.04
C THR A 396 10.04 1.88 -22.08
N GLY A 397 11.08 1.35 -22.74
CA GLY A 397 11.88 2.05 -23.77
C GLY A 397 12.98 2.95 -23.20
N GLN A 398 13.23 2.95 -21.90
CA GLN A 398 14.34 3.69 -21.32
C GLN A 398 15.65 2.95 -21.53
N GLU A 399 16.63 3.62 -22.12
CA GLU A 399 18.02 3.15 -22.20
C GLU A 399 18.77 3.45 -20.90
N LEU A 400 19.49 2.47 -20.39
CA LEU A 400 20.31 2.59 -19.19
C LEU A 400 21.72 3.08 -19.55
N THR A 401 21.98 4.36 -19.34
CA THR A 401 23.21 5.03 -19.81
C THR A 401 24.27 5.20 -18.73
N GLU A 402 23.90 5.15 -17.45
CA GLU A 402 24.81 5.41 -16.33
C GLU A 402 24.48 4.54 -15.12
N SER A 403 25.49 4.25 -14.30
CA SER A 403 25.34 3.61 -12.97
C SER A 403 24.62 2.25 -12.99
N VAL A 404 24.85 1.42 -14.01
CA VAL A 404 24.25 0.09 -14.14
C VAL A 404 25.14 -0.95 -13.46
N GLY A 405 24.98 -1.10 -12.15
CA GLY A 405 25.86 -1.94 -11.32
C GLY A 405 25.36 -3.37 -11.07
N TYR A 406 24.38 -3.88 -11.85
CA TYR A 406 23.81 -5.20 -11.59
C TYR A 406 24.84 -6.32 -11.64
N LEU A 407 25.62 -6.41 -12.74
CA LEU A 407 26.62 -7.46 -12.93
C LEU A 407 27.78 -7.35 -11.93
N ASP A 408 28.18 -6.14 -11.56
CA ASP A 408 29.22 -5.90 -10.55
C ASP A 408 28.75 -6.37 -9.17
N THR A 409 27.50 -6.07 -8.79
CA THR A 409 26.93 -6.50 -7.50
C THR A 409 26.71 -8.00 -7.46
N LEU A 410 26.28 -8.63 -8.55
CA LEU A 410 26.17 -10.08 -8.67
C LEU A 410 27.53 -10.76 -8.48
N THR A 411 28.56 -10.26 -9.18
CA THR A 411 29.92 -10.78 -9.07
C THR A 411 30.45 -10.65 -7.64
N ALA A 412 30.33 -9.48 -7.02
CA ALA A 412 30.77 -9.25 -5.64
C ALA A 412 30.03 -10.15 -4.63
N ALA A 413 28.72 -10.38 -4.84
CA ALA A 413 27.94 -11.27 -3.99
C ALA A 413 28.40 -12.74 -4.14
N ILE A 414 28.70 -13.21 -5.34
CA ILE A 414 29.24 -14.56 -5.59
C ILE A 414 30.60 -14.73 -4.92
N GLU A 415 31.52 -13.78 -5.08
CA GLU A 415 32.83 -13.84 -4.41
C GLU A 415 32.70 -13.88 -2.89
N LYS A 416 31.78 -13.05 -2.33
CA LYS A 416 31.53 -13.10 -0.89
C LYS A 416 30.92 -14.42 -0.45
N ALA A 417 30.01 -15.00 -1.23
CA ALA A 417 29.41 -16.30 -0.93
C ALA A 417 30.45 -17.44 -0.93
N LYS A 418 31.46 -17.40 -1.83
CA LYS A 418 32.58 -18.37 -1.81
C LYS A 418 33.34 -18.39 -0.48
N GLU A 419 33.46 -17.23 0.17
CA GLU A 419 34.13 -17.12 1.45
C GLU A 419 33.27 -17.62 2.62
N VAL A 420 31.96 -17.29 2.66
CA VAL A 420 31.12 -17.49 3.85
C VAL A 420 30.19 -18.69 3.77
N MET A 421 29.90 -19.20 2.56
CA MET A 421 28.99 -20.34 2.34
C MET A 421 29.34 -21.12 1.06
N PRO A 422 30.55 -21.68 0.93
CA PRO A 422 30.99 -22.37 -0.29
C PRO A 422 30.05 -23.52 -0.68
N ASP A 423 29.59 -24.33 0.27
CA ASP A 423 28.70 -25.46 0.01
C ASP A 423 27.35 -25.04 -0.61
N ALA A 424 26.89 -23.82 -0.31
CA ALA A 424 25.65 -23.32 -0.92
C ALA A 424 25.80 -23.04 -2.41
N LEU A 425 27.00 -22.60 -2.86
CA LEU A 425 27.29 -22.39 -4.27
C LEU A 425 27.45 -23.72 -5.02
N GLU A 426 28.03 -24.74 -4.40
CA GLU A 426 28.13 -26.07 -4.99
C GLU A 426 26.75 -26.66 -5.29
N ARG A 427 25.76 -26.42 -4.40
CA ARG A 427 24.37 -26.87 -4.59
C ARG A 427 23.67 -26.21 -5.78
N LEU A 428 24.19 -25.12 -6.31
CA LEU A 428 23.68 -24.47 -7.52
C LEU A 428 24.23 -25.09 -8.79
N ASP A 429 25.15 -26.05 -8.70
CA ASP A 429 25.63 -26.83 -9.84
C ASP A 429 24.45 -27.73 -10.30
N PRO A 430 24.09 -27.70 -11.60
CA PRO A 430 23.02 -28.55 -12.14
C PRO A 430 23.26 -30.05 -11.95
N ASP A 431 24.51 -30.45 -11.83
CA ASP A 431 24.94 -31.85 -11.62
C ASP A 431 25.11 -32.23 -10.14
N TRP A 432 24.87 -31.28 -9.20
CA TRP A 432 24.99 -31.55 -7.78
C TRP A 432 23.94 -32.58 -7.31
N ARG A 433 24.41 -33.66 -6.66
CA ARG A 433 23.58 -34.80 -6.22
C ARG A 433 23.71 -35.05 -4.71
N GLY A 434 23.92 -33.99 -3.95
CA GLY A 434 24.22 -33.86 -2.54
C GLY A 434 23.74 -34.82 -1.56
#